data_ea92b4eec0e8071c7e09af2fed90a887
#
_entry.id   ea92b4eec0e8071c7e09af2fed90a887
#
_cell.length_a   1.000
_cell.length_b   1.000
_cell.length_c   1.000
_cell.angle_alpha   90.00
_cell.angle_beta   90.00
_cell.angle_gamma   90.00
#
_symmetry.space_group_name_H-M   'P 1'
#
loop_
_entity.id
_entity.type
_entity.pdbx_description
1 polymer ?
#
loop_
_entity_poly.entity_id
_entity_poly.type
_entity_poly.pdbx_seq_one_letter_code
_entity_poly.pdbx_strand_id
1 'polypeptide(L)'
;MSSENNIFDSHELNWRCIGPPRGGRVVAVSGDYSNPMTFYFGACAGGVWKTTDGGTYWECISDGFFNSATIGALAVAPSDSNIIYAGTGETTIRIDVSFGDGMYKSEDAGRTWKHIGLGKTKHIGEIRVHPEN
;
A
#
# COMPACT_ATOMS: atom_id res chain seq x y z
N MET A 1 9.85 40.61 -9.17
CA MET A 1 10.55 39.30 -9.22
C MET A 1 10.17 38.54 -7.98
N SER A 2 9.17 37.69 -8.09
CA SER A 2 8.73 36.81 -6.99
C SER A 2 9.74 35.68 -6.87
N SER A 3 10.44 35.61 -5.73
CA SER A 3 11.24 34.46 -5.35
C SER A 3 10.28 33.29 -5.17
N GLU A 4 10.29 32.33 -6.09
CA GLU A 4 9.70 31.03 -5.88
C GLU A 4 10.38 30.42 -4.66
N ASN A 5 9.64 30.33 -3.55
CA ASN A 5 10.07 29.57 -2.40
C ASN A 5 10.10 28.11 -2.83
N ASN A 6 11.27 27.62 -3.15
CA ASN A 6 11.54 26.21 -3.29
C ASN A 6 11.33 25.57 -1.90
N ILE A 7 10.15 24.99 -1.69
CA ILE A 7 9.74 24.39 -0.41
C ILE A 7 10.58 23.14 -0.09
N PHE A 8 11.34 22.63 -1.07
CA PHE A 8 12.20 21.47 -0.89
C PHE A 8 13.66 21.81 -1.25
N ASP A 9 14.49 21.94 -0.24
CA ASP A 9 15.93 21.84 -0.44
C ASP A 9 16.30 20.37 -0.59
N SER A 10 16.69 19.95 -1.78
CA SER A 10 17.08 18.56 -2.06
C SER A 10 18.30 18.11 -1.23
N HIS A 11 19.07 19.04 -0.67
CA HIS A 11 20.21 18.75 0.21
C HIS A 11 19.77 18.30 1.60
N GLU A 12 18.54 18.60 2.01
CA GLU A 12 17.96 18.15 3.29
C GLU A 12 17.28 16.78 3.21
N LEU A 13 17.10 16.24 1.99
CA LEU A 13 16.47 14.94 1.80
C LEU A 13 17.47 13.81 2.06
N ASN A 14 17.21 13.02 3.05
CA ASN A 14 17.99 11.83 3.38
C ASN A 14 17.16 10.56 3.24
N TRP A 15 17.71 9.57 2.55
CA TRP A 15 17.11 8.26 2.48
C TRP A 15 17.25 7.54 3.80
N ARG A 16 16.15 6.99 4.30
CA ARG A 16 16.09 6.20 5.52
C ARG A 16 15.34 4.90 5.24
N CYS A 17 15.93 3.77 5.62
CA CYS A 17 15.22 2.51 5.60
C CYS A 17 14.21 2.49 6.75
N ILE A 18 12.93 2.32 6.43
CA ILE A 18 11.85 2.24 7.43
C ILE A 18 11.37 0.80 7.67
N GLY A 19 12.13 -0.19 7.17
CA GLY A 19 11.86 -1.61 7.42
C GLY A 19 10.84 -2.22 6.47
N PRO A 20 10.31 -3.41 6.75
CA PRO A 20 10.71 -4.26 7.88
C PRO A 20 12.12 -4.84 7.73
N PRO A 21 12.77 -5.31 8.82
CA PRO A 21 14.15 -5.81 8.79
C PRO A 21 14.32 -7.17 8.08
N ARG A 22 13.22 -7.76 7.59
CA ARG A 22 13.23 -9.00 6.80
C ARG A 22 12.97 -8.70 5.34
N GLY A 23 13.72 -9.36 4.47
CA GLY A 23 13.57 -9.27 3.04
C GLY A 23 12.31 -9.96 2.53
N GLY A 24 11.92 -9.58 1.34
CA GLY A 24 10.79 -10.09 0.59
C GLY A 24 10.51 -9.13 -0.56
N ARG A 25 9.73 -9.56 -1.54
CA ARG A 25 9.33 -8.66 -2.63
C ARG A 25 8.18 -7.79 -2.18
N VAL A 26 8.36 -6.49 -2.29
CA VAL A 26 7.33 -5.49 -2.09
C VAL A 26 7.12 -4.78 -3.43
N VAL A 27 5.90 -4.79 -3.93
CA VAL A 27 5.54 -4.19 -5.22
C VAL A 27 4.55 -3.05 -5.08
N ALA A 28 3.96 -2.89 -3.92
CA ALA A 28 3.01 -1.82 -3.64
C ALA A 28 3.36 -1.11 -2.33
N VAL A 29 3.37 0.22 -2.37
CA VAL A 29 3.60 1.07 -1.20
C VAL A 29 2.63 2.25 -1.22
N SER A 30 2.20 2.71 -0.06
CA SER A 30 1.40 3.92 0.10
C SER A 30 1.69 4.57 1.43
N GLY A 31 1.62 5.89 1.48
CA GLY A 31 1.65 6.67 2.72
C GLY A 31 0.27 7.20 3.08
N ASP A 32 0.09 7.57 4.32
CA ASP A 32 -1.08 8.30 4.79
C ASP A 32 -0.87 9.80 4.55
N TYR A 33 -1.80 10.44 3.85
CA TYR A 33 -1.71 11.86 3.50
C TYR A 33 -1.87 12.78 4.72
N SER A 34 -2.50 12.31 5.79
CA SER A 34 -2.76 13.06 7.01
C SER A 34 -1.78 12.78 8.15
N ASN A 35 -1.07 11.65 8.08
CA ASN A 35 -0.13 11.23 9.14
C ASN A 35 1.21 10.78 8.55
N PRO A 36 2.27 11.59 8.67
CA PRO A 36 3.58 11.31 8.08
C PRO A 36 4.34 10.13 8.72
N MET A 37 3.81 9.56 9.79
CA MET A 37 4.39 8.37 10.44
C MET A 37 3.70 7.08 10.01
N THR A 38 2.61 7.14 9.23
CA THR A 38 1.84 5.99 8.80
C THR A 38 2.16 5.61 7.36
N PHE A 39 2.61 4.38 7.17
CA PHE A 39 2.91 3.81 5.86
C PHE A 39 2.32 2.41 5.73
N TYR A 40 2.11 2.02 4.48
CA TYR A 40 1.60 0.70 4.10
C TYR A 40 2.49 0.10 3.01
N PHE A 41 2.64 -1.21 3.04
CA PHE A 41 3.18 -1.94 1.90
C PHE A 41 2.42 -3.23 1.63
N GLY A 42 2.41 -3.63 0.37
CA GLY A 42 1.86 -4.88 -0.09
C GLY A 42 2.98 -5.82 -0.54
N ALA A 43 3.05 -6.98 0.06
CA ALA A 43 4.06 -7.99 -0.22
C ALA A 43 3.56 -9.04 -1.21
N CYS A 44 4.46 -9.52 -2.08
CA CYS A 44 4.22 -10.69 -2.90
C CYS A 44 4.16 -11.94 -2.01
N ALA A 45 2.97 -12.49 -1.79
CA ALA A 45 2.70 -13.62 -0.90
C ALA A 45 2.93 -13.31 0.60
N GLY A 46 2.73 -12.05 1.02
CA GLY A 46 2.91 -11.65 2.41
C GLY A 46 1.81 -10.72 2.95
N GLY A 47 0.78 -10.43 2.15
CA GLY A 47 -0.33 -9.59 2.56
C GLY A 47 -0.02 -8.10 2.62
N VAL A 48 -0.88 -7.34 3.29
CA VAL A 48 -0.77 -5.90 3.53
C VAL A 48 -0.24 -5.64 4.93
N TRP A 49 0.78 -4.81 5.00
CA TRP A 49 1.43 -4.42 6.24
C TRP A 49 1.28 -2.93 6.49
N LYS A 50 1.17 -2.57 7.77
CA LYS A 50 1.02 -1.19 8.24
C LYS A 50 2.03 -0.86 9.33
N THR A 51 2.56 0.35 9.30
CA THR A 51 3.24 0.98 10.44
C THR A 51 2.56 2.30 10.78
N THR A 52 2.62 2.71 12.04
CA THR A 52 2.12 4.01 12.53
C THR A 52 3.18 4.80 13.28
N ASP A 53 4.41 4.30 13.29
CA ASP A 53 5.55 4.84 14.04
C ASP A 53 6.80 5.05 13.17
N GLY A 54 6.58 5.29 11.88
CA GLY A 54 7.64 5.56 10.92
C GLY A 54 8.51 4.34 10.60
N GLY A 55 7.96 3.14 10.73
CA GLY A 55 8.62 1.90 10.34
C GLY A 55 9.35 1.17 11.48
N THR A 56 9.16 1.56 12.74
CA THR A 56 9.74 0.86 13.89
C THR A 56 9.07 -0.48 14.09
N TYR A 57 7.71 -0.50 14.04
CA TYR A 57 6.91 -1.72 14.09
C TYR A 57 6.03 -1.83 12.87
N TRP A 58 5.84 -3.06 12.41
CA TRP A 58 4.98 -3.41 11.28
C TRP A 58 4.01 -4.50 11.68
N GLU A 59 2.74 -4.31 11.35
CA GLU A 59 1.65 -5.25 11.59
C GLU A 59 1.07 -5.72 10.26
N CYS A 60 0.83 -7.03 10.12
CA CYS A 60 0.07 -7.55 9.00
C CYS A 60 -1.42 -7.33 9.23
N ILE A 61 -2.04 -6.49 8.40
CA ILE A 61 -3.43 -6.07 8.57
C ILE A 61 -4.40 -6.77 7.60
N SER A 62 -3.92 -7.68 6.77
CA SER A 62 -4.74 -8.43 5.82
C SER A 62 -5.06 -9.86 6.27
N ASP A 63 -4.40 -10.36 7.31
CA ASP A 63 -4.58 -11.72 7.78
C ASP A 63 -6.01 -11.96 8.28
N GLY A 64 -6.58 -13.08 7.84
CA GLY A 64 -7.96 -13.45 8.16
C GLY A 64 -9.04 -12.81 7.25
N PHE A 65 -8.66 -11.87 6.38
CA PHE A 65 -9.59 -11.21 5.46
C PHE A 65 -9.39 -11.58 3.99
N PHE A 66 -8.12 -11.74 3.56
CA PHE A 66 -7.80 -11.97 2.16
C PHE A 66 -7.69 -13.47 1.87
N ASN A 67 -8.26 -13.90 0.73
CA ASN A 67 -8.08 -15.27 0.24
C ASN A 67 -6.75 -15.45 -0.51
N SER A 68 -6.16 -14.35 -0.98
CA SER A 68 -4.84 -14.35 -1.63
C SER A 68 -3.90 -13.44 -0.84
N ALA A 69 -2.75 -13.96 -0.45
CA ALA A 69 -1.71 -13.18 0.23
C ALA A 69 -0.88 -12.30 -0.71
N THR A 70 -1.10 -12.39 -2.01
CA THR A 70 -0.29 -11.68 -3.01
C THR A 70 -0.91 -10.33 -3.31
N ILE A 71 -0.20 -9.26 -2.98
CA ILE A 71 -0.62 -7.89 -3.22
C ILE A 71 0.13 -7.34 -4.44
N GLY A 72 -0.61 -6.81 -5.41
CA GLY A 72 -0.05 -6.17 -6.60
C GLY A 72 -0.15 -4.65 -6.59
N ALA A 73 -1.17 -4.10 -5.92
CA ALA A 73 -1.37 -2.66 -5.81
C ALA A 73 -2.00 -2.26 -4.48
N LEU A 74 -1.69 -1.05 -4.02
CA LEU A 74 -2.21 -0.50 -2.77
C LEU A 74 -2.39 1.01 -2.91
N ALA A 75 -3.49 1.55 -2.41
CA ALA A 75 -3.72 2.98 -2.38
C ALA A 75 -4.52 3.40 -1.14
N VAL A 76 -4.05 4.43 -0.46
CA VAL A 76 -4.81 5.18 0.55
C VAL A 76 -5.54 6.32 -0.15
N ALA A 77 -6.81 6.54 0.17
CA ALA A 77 -7.56 7.64 -0.41
C ALA A 77 -7.05 8.99 0.13
N PRO A 78 -6.71 9.97 -0.73
CA PRO A 78 -6.22 11.27 -0.28
C PRO A 78 -7.25 12.05 0.54
N SER A 79 -8.55 11.84 0.26
CA SER A 79 -9.64 12.53 0.94
C SER A 79 -9.99 11.95 2.32
N ASP A 80 -9.66 10.67 2.56
CA ASP A 80 -9.95 10.00 3.84
C ASP A 80 -8.97 8.85 4.05
N SER A 81 -8.04 9.00 4.99
CA SER A 81 -7.02 8.00 5.32
C SER A 81 -7.58 6.69 5.92
N ASN A 82 -8.86 6.66 6.29
CA ASN A 82 -9.50 5.40 6.69
C ASN A 82 -9.82 4.50 5.49
N ILE A 83 -9.90 5.09 4.28
CA ILE A 83 -10.23 4.36 3.07
C ILE A 83 -8.95 3.86 2.39
N ILE A 84 -8.82 2.55 2.32
CA ILE A 84 -7.68 1.89 1.70
C ILE A 84 -8.18 0.85 0.68
N TYR A 85 -7.54 0.82 -0.47
CA TYR A 85 -7.79 -0.19 -1.50
C TYR A 85 -6.56 -1.06 -1.67
N ALA A 86 -6.78 -2.37 -1.79
CA ALA A 86 -5.76 -3.36 -2.08
C ALA A 86 -6.19 -4.22 -3.28
N GLY A 87 -5.33 -4.28 -4.28
CA GLY A 87 -5.47 -5.14 -5.45
C GLY A 87 -4.56 -6.35 -5.32
N THR A 88 -5.11 -7.54 -5.53
CA THR A 88 -4.37 -8.79 -5.40
C THR A 88 -3.78 -9.27 -6.71
N GLY A 89 -2.75 -10.13 -6.60
CA GLY A 89 -2.03 -10.72 -7.74
C GLY A 89 -0.78 -9.95 -8.14
N GLU A 90 0.35 -10.64 -8.23
CA GLU A 90 1.64 -10.06 -8.59
C GLU A 90 1.68 -9.71 -10.08
N THR A 91 2.11 -8.48 -10.42
CA THR A 91 2.21 -7.97 -11.80
C THR A 91 3.65 -7.86 -12.31
N THR A 92 4.63 -8.21 -11.49
CA THR A 92 6.05 -8.19 -11.88
C THR A 92 6.36 -9.29 -12.89
N ILE A 93 7.26 -9.00 -13.84
CA ILE A 93 7.69 -9.99 -14.84
C ILE A 93 8.58 -11.03 -14.17
N ARG A 94 8.04 -12.25 -14.01
CA ARG A 94 8.72 -13.37 -13.39
C ARG A 94 8.26 -14.71 -14.00
N ILE A 95 9.04 -15.76 -13.75
CA ILE A 95 8.69 -17.13 -14.15
C ILE A 95 7.55 -17.69 -13.29
N ASP A 96 7.51 -17.29 -12.02
CA ASP A 96 6.53 -17.73 -11.03
C ASP A 96 5.85 -16.52 -10.39
N VAL A 97 4.61 -16.27 -10.77
CA VAL A 97 3.76 -15.20 -10.26
C VAL A 97 2.49 -15.78 -9.65
N SER A 98 2.13 -15.30 -8.46
CA SER A 98 0.92 -15.74 -7.78
C SER A 98 -0.29 -14.94 -8.25
N PHE A 99 -1.39 -15.64 -8.44
CA PHE A 99 -2.66 -15.02 -8.82
C PHE A 99 -3.36 -14.40 -7.61
N GLY A 100 -4.04 -13.31 -7.87
CA GLY A 100 -4.99 -12.70 -6.95
C GLY A 100 -6.42 -13.18 -7.20
N ASP A 101 -7.33 -12.59 -6.45
CA ASP A 101 -8.76 -12.84 -6.50
C ASP A 101 -9.60 -11.56 -6.57
N GLY A 102 -8.97 -10.44 -6.93
CA GLY A 102 -9.63 -9.17 -7.14
C GLY A 102 -9.25 -8.08 -6.15
N MET A 103 -10.23 -7.24 -5.81
CA MET A 103 -10.05 -6.02 -5.02
C MET A 103 -10.64 -6.14 -3.62
N TYR A 104 -9.92 -5.57 -2.67
CA TYR A 104 -10.37 -5.39 -1.29
C TYR A 104 -10.38 -3.90 -0.92
N LYS A 105 -11.33 -3.53 -0.05
CA LYS A 105 -11.46 -2.18 0.50
C LYS A 105 -11.53 -2.26 2.02
N SER A 106 -10.80 -1.38 2.69
CA SER A 106 -10.98 -1.04 4.10
C SER A 106 -11.61 0.34 4.21
N GLU A 107 -12.44 0.55 5.24
CA GLU A 107 -13.06 1.82 5.60
C GLU A 107 -12.70 2.25 7.03
N ASP A 108 -11.73 1.57 7.64
CA ASP A 108 -11.31 1.74 9.03
C ASP A 108 -9.78 1.68 9.20
N ALA A 109 -9.06 2.22 8.23
CA ALA A 109 -7.60 2.28 8.19
C ALA A 109 -6.92 0.90 8.27
N GLY A 110 -7.53 -0.12 7.67
CA GLY A 110 -6.99 -1.46 7.56
C GLY A 110 -7.34 -2.41 8.69
N ARG A 111 -8.26 -2.04 9.62
CA ARG A 111 -8.68 -2.94 10.70
C ARG A 111 -9.57 -4.07 10.19
N THR A 112 -10.42 -3.77 9.21
CA THR A 112 -11.26 -4.75 8.52
C THR A 112 -11.23 -4.54 7.02
N TRP A 113 -11.47 -5.61 6.26
CA TRP A 113 -11.45 -5.58 4.82
C TRP A 113 -12.66 -6.29 4.22
N LYS A 114 -13.16 -5.74 3.12
CA LYS A 114 -14.25 -6.32 2.33
C LYS A 114 -13.77 -6.57 0.91
N HIS A 115 -14.05 -7.76 0.38
CA HIS A 115 -13.87 -8.03 -1.04
C HIS A 115 -14.91 -7.24 -1.83
N ILE A 116 -14.47 -6.39 -2.76
CA ILE A 116 -15.35 -5.46 -3.50
C ILE A 116 -15.52 -5.81 -4.98
N GLY A 117 -15.03 -6.97 -5.39
CA GLY A 117 -15.23 -7.49 -6.74
C GLY A 117 -13.94 -7.75 -7.50
N LEU A 118 -14.07 -7.85 -8.82
CA LEU A 118 -13.00 -8.22 -9.75
C LEU A 118 -12.40 -9.62 -9.47
N GLY A 119 -13.17 -10.53 -8.89
CA GLY A 119 -12.68 -11.85 -8.46
C GLY A 119 -12.10 -12.74 -9.57
N LYS A 120 -12.39 -12.43 -10.85
CA LYS A 120 -11.79 -13.11 -12.01
C LYS A 120 -10.47 -12.47 -12.47
N THR A 121 -10.12 -11.31 -11.93
CA THR A 121 -8.90 -10.58 -12.27
C THR A 121 -7.75 -11.18 -11.50
N LYS A 122 -6.81 -11.76 -12.22
CA LYS A 122 -5.67 -12.46 -11.63
C LYS A 122 -4.56 -11.53 -11.13
N HIS A 123 -4.47 -10.33 -11.70
CA HIS A 123 -3.40 -9.38 -11.41
C HIS A 123 -3.94 -7.96 -11.43
N ILE A 124 -3.68 -7.21 -10.37
CA ILE A 124 -3.99 -5.78 -10.27
C ILE A 124 -2.70 -5.05 -9.94
N GLY A 125 -2.16 -4.33 -10.92
CA GLY A 125 -0.83 -3.70 -10.83
C GLY A 125 -0.83 -2.25 -10.41
N GLU A 126 -1.98 -1.59 -10.47
CA GLU A 126 -2.09 -0.19 -10.06
C GLU A 126 -3.51 0.15 -9.62
N ILE A 127 -3.60 1.00 -8.59
CA ILE A 127 -4.84 1.59 -8.10
C ILE A 127 -4.62 3.09 -7.95
N ARG A 128 -5.54 3.86 -8.51
CA ARG A 128 -5.59 5.30 -8.32
C ARG A 128 -6.93 5.71 -7.75
N VAL A 129 -6.89 6.50 -6.69
CA VAL A 129 -8.08 7.07 -6.04
C VAL A 129 -8.16 8.55 -6.40
N HIS A 130 -9.34 9.01 -6.79
CA HIS A 130 -9.55 10.43 -7.05
C HIS A 130 -9.36 11.22 -5.76
N PRO A 131 -8.65 12.37 -5.76
CA PRO A 131 -8.29 13.08 -4.56
C PRO A 131 -9.47 13.70 -3.79
N GLU A 132 -10.57 13.96 -4.47
CA GLU A 132 -11.73 14.67 -3.90
C GLU A 132 -12.99 13.78 -3.78
N ASN A 133 -12.90 12.49 -4.13
CA ASN A 133 -14.08 11.61 -4.13
C ASN A 133 -13.73 10.20 -3.64
#